data_514b5d8b2ada4b11e0506dfa28bed0f1
#
_entry.id   514b5d8b2ada4b11e0506dfa28bed0f1
#
_cell.length_a   1.000
_cell.length_b   1.000
_cell.length_c   1.000
_cell.angle_alpha   90.00
_cell.angle_beta   90.00
_cell.angle_gamma   90.00
#
_symmetry.space_group_name_H-M   'P 1'
#
loop_
_entity.id
_entity.type
_entity.pdbx_description
1 polymer ?
#
loop_
_entity_poly.entity_id
_entity_poly.type
_entity_poly.pdbx_seq_one_letter_code
_entity_poly.pdbx_strand_id
1 'polypeptide(L)'
;MYGEITDKQIAQYRKEFDADESAKVAQNAVSNSDLSSLSLSREIIQNMDFSFSIKLDDWSVTNQKRSGRCWLFATLNLFRVGAMKKMNLKEFEFSQAHIHFWDKFERSNHFLETMIETSDRPYDDRTIHFLLSDPIGDGGQWNMAMNLVRKHGLVPKSAYPESFSSGNTRWMNMILKDILRSTASELRALIDSGKNDSDIRNHKEKRMSDIWRILCIHLGTPPEKFDWQWRDKDNEFHRR
;
A
#
# COMPACT_ATOMS: atom_id res chain seq x y z
N MET A 1 24.86 -20.32 -36.52
CA MET A 1 23.59 -20.04 -35.77
C MET A 1 23.18 -18.60 -36.08
N TYR A 2 21.93 -18.38 -36.47
CA TYR A 2 21.40 -17.03 -36.67
C TYR A 2 21.28 -16.36 -35.29
N GLY A 3 21.97 -15.20 -35.11
CA GLY A 3 21.86 -14.37 -33.90
C GLY A 3 23.02 -14.48 -32.91
N GLU A 4 24.07 -15.23 -33.20
CA GLU A 4 25.25 -15.28 -32.34
C GLU A 4 26.10 -14.01 -32.55
N ILE A 5 26.53 -13.38 -31.46
CA ILE A 5 27.42 -12.20 -31.49
C ILE A 5 28.83 -12.68 -31.78
N THR A 6 29.40 -12.15 -32.83
CA THR A 6 30.75 -12.52 -33.29
C THR A 6 31.84 -11.67 -32.61
N ASP A 7 33.07 -12.21 -32.52
CA ASP A 7 34.23 -11.46 -32.00
C ASP A 7 34.49 -10.17 -32.78
N LYS A 8 34.22 -10.16 -34.09
CA LYS A 8 34.32 -8.96 -34.93
C LYS A 8 33.32 -7.86 -34.47
N GLN A 9 32.10 -8.23 -34.12
CA GLN A 9 31.11 -7.28 -33.60
C GLN A 9 31.54 -6.75 -32.24
N ILE A 10 32.04 -7.62 -31.36
CA ILE A 10 32.54 -7.21 -30.03
C ILE A 10 33.72 -6.23 -30.18
N ALA A 11 34.66 -6.51 -31.06
CA ALA A 11 35.80 -5.63 -31.35
C ALA A 11 35.33 -4.25 -31.87
N GLN A 12 34.31 -4.24 -32.73
CA GLN A 12 33.72 -3.01 -33.25
C GLN A 12 33.06 -2.19 -32.11
N TYR A 13 32.24 -2.81 -31.25
CA TYR A 13 31.59 -2.12 -30.13
C TYR A 13 32.60 -1.53 -29.13
N ARG A 14 33.70 -2.26 -28.85
CA ARG A 14 34.79 -1.73 -28.03
C ARG A 14 35.42 -0.49 -28.66
N LYS A 15 35.73 -0.56 -29.92
CA LYS A 15 36.34 0.56 -30.66
C LYS A 15 35.42 1.80 -30.65
N GLU A 16 34.12 1.61 -30.86
CA GLU A 16 33.14 2.69 -30.82
C GLU A 16 33.04 3.31 -29.43
N PHE A 17 32.98 2.50 -28.40
CA PHE A 17 32.95 2.97 -27.01
C PHE A 17 34.24 3.69 -26.62
N ASP A 18 35.40 3.14 -27.00
CA ASP A 18 36.71 3.72 -26.70
C ASP A 18 36.95 5.07 -27.42
N ALA A 19 36.27 5.30 -28.53
CA ALA A 19 36.32 6.57 -29.24
C ALA A 19 35.38 7.64 -28.69
N ASP A 20 34.43 7.27 -27.81
CA ASP A 20 33.45 8.19 -27.23
C ASP A 20 33.91 8.67 -25.85
N GLU A 21 34.54 9.86 -25.82
CA GLU A 21 35.00 10.46 -24.58
C GLU A 21 33.82 10.79 -23.60
N SER A 22 32.63 11.12 -24.13
CA SER A 22 31.46 11.38 -23.32
C SER A 22 30.96 10.10 -22.61
N ALA A 23 30.98 8.99 -23.31
CA ALA A 23 30.63 7.68 -22.75
C ALA A 23 31.63 7.25 -21.67
N LYS A 24 32.92 7.52 -21.82
CA LYS A 24 33.93 7.24 -20.78
C LYS A 24 33.71 8.07 -19.51
N VAL A 25 33.40 9.37 -19.65
CA VAL A 25 33.06 10.24 -18.51
C VAL A 25 31.80 9.74 -17.82
N ALA A 26 30.78 9.37 -18.59
CA ALA A 26 29.55 8.80 -18.06
C ALA A 26 29.81 7.47 -17.34
N GLN A 27 30.64 6.58 -17.89
CA GLN A 27 31.05 5.32 -17.28
C GLN A 27 31.69 5.54 -15.89
N ASN A 28 32.63 6.47 -15.79
CA ASN A 28 33.31 6.79 -14.54
C ASN A 28 32.33 7.36 -13.52
N ALA A 29 31.41 8.21 -13.91
CA ALA A 29 30.41 8.79 -13.04
C ALA A 29 29.41 7.73 -12.54
N VAL A 30 28.82 6.96 -13.44
CA VAL A 30 27.77 5.98 -13.13
C VAL A 30 28.31 4.76 -12.37
N SER A 31 29.54 4.33 -12.65
CA SER A 31 30.16 3.20 -11.94
C SER A 31 30.52 3.51 -10.47
N ASN A 32 30.65 4.79 -10.13
CA ASN A 32 31.06 5.24 -8.79
C ASN A 32 29.97 5.98 -8.02
N SER A 33 28.81 6.25 -8.62
CA SER A 33 27.74 7.05 -8.00
C SER A 33 26.37 6.51 -8.35
N ASP A 34 25.39 6.82 -7.49
CA ASP A 34 23.99 6.46 -7.74
C ASP A 34 23.42 7.23 -8.93
N LEU A 35 22.83 6.49 -9.88
CA LEU A 35 22.30 7.03 -11.13
C LEU A 35 21.21 8.09 -10.90
N SER A 36 20.39 7.93 -9.86
CA SER A 36 19.33 8.90 -9.55
C SER A 36 19.90 10.27 -9.18
N SER A 37 21.04 10.31 -8.50
CA SER A 37 21.75 11.55 -8.18
C SER A 37 22.40 12.20 -9.40
N LEU A 38 22.93 11.39 -10.29
CA LEU A 38 23.61 11.86 -11.52
C LEU A 38 22.64 12.35 -12.59
N SER A 39 21.41 11.84 -12.61
CA SER A 39 20.39 12.20 -13.61
C SER A 39 19.72 13.57 -13.34
N LEU A 40 20.01 14.20 -12.20
CA LEU A 40 19.43 15.49 -11.85
C LEU A 40 20.05 16.63 -12.71
N SER A 41 19.20 17.36 -13.43
CA SER A 41 19.64 18.54 -14.17
C SER A 41 19.95 19.69 -13.23
N ARG A 42 21.20 20.14 -13.20
CA ARG A 42 21.66 21.27 -12.38
C ARG A 42 20.89 22.56 -12.70
N GLU A 43 20.65 22.80 -13.97
CA GLU A 43 19.91 23.97 -14.44
C GLU A 43 18.47 23.99 -13.93
N ILE A 44 17.77 22.84 -14.02
CA ILE A 44 16.40 22.72 -13.51
C ILE A 44 16.37 22.96 -12.01
N ILE A 45 17.30 22.36 -11.25
CA ILE A 45 17.37 22.52 -9.80
C ILE A 45 17.61 23.99 -9.41
N GLN A 46 18.49 24.68 -10.10
CA GLN A 46 18.79 26.09 -9.82
C GLN A 46 17.64 27.04 -10.14
N ASN A 47 16.85 26.69 -11.16
CA ASN A 47 15.71 27.51 -11.61
C ASN A 47 14.37 27.07 -11.00
N MET A 48 14.38 26.07 -10.10
CA MET A 48 13.16 25.58 -9.46
C MET A 48 12.60 26.65 -8.52
N ASP A 49 11.38 27.10 -8.82
CA ASP A 49 10.64 28.03 -7.96
C ASP A 49 9.77 27.23 -6.97
N PHE A 50 9.98 27.49 -5.68
CA PHE A 50 9.21 26.88 -4.58
C PHE A 50 8.11 27.79 -4.06
N SER A 51 7.82 28.93 -4.76
CA SER A 51 6.71 29.81 -4.43
C SER A 51 5.39 29.25 -4.96
N PHE A 52 4.37 29.23 -4.14
CA PHE A 52 3.03 28.78 -4.50
C PHE A 52 2.03 29.91 -4.28
N SER A 53 1.10 30.11 -5.23
CA SER A 53 0.02 31.10 -5.11
C SER A 53 -0.94 30.80 -3.95
N ILE A 54 -1.08 29.53 -3.59
CA ILE A 54 -1.86 29.06 -2.44
C ILE A 54 -0.99 28.12 -1.62
N LYS A 55 -0.69 28.53 -0.39
CA LYS A 55 0.03 27.73 0.59
C LYS A 55 -0.91 27.46 1.76
N LEU A 56 -1.09 26.18 2.08
CA LEU A 56 -1.76 25.76 3.32
C LEU A 56 -0.79 25.93 4.49
N ASP A 57 -1.33 26.18 5.69
CA ASP A 57 -0.53 26.32 6.90
C ASP A 57 0.43 25.15 7.09
N ASP A 58 1.56 25.43 7.70
CA ASP A 58 2.62 24.44 7.95
C ASP A 58 2.14 23.35 8.90
N TRP A 59 1.87 22.20 8.34
CA TRP A 59 1.57 20.98 9.09
C TRP A 59 2.74 20.03 9.02
N SER A 60 2.88 19.21 10.06
CA SER A 60 3.86 18.14 10.02
C SER A 60 3.61 17.21 8.84
N VAL A 61 4.69 16.84 8.16
CA VAL A 61 4.65 15.91 7.02
C VAL A 61 4.31 14.52 7.52
N THR A 62 3.33 13.88 6.89
CA THR A 62 3.00 12.47 7.13
C THR A 62 3.90 11.56 6.31
N ASN A 63 4.31 10.42 6.86
CA ASN A 63 5.25 9.51 6.22
C ASN A 63 4.73 8.07 6.23
N GLN A 64 4.51 7.51 5.04
CA GLN A 64 4.05 6.12 4.87
C GLN A 64 5.16 5.07 5.09
N LYS A 65 6.42 5.49 5.23
CA LYS A 65 7.59 4.62 5.35
C LYS A 65 7.68 3.59 4.22
N ARG A 66 7.88 2.30 4.54
CA ARG A 66 8.02 1.18 3.60
C ARG A 66 6.68 0.45 3.40
N SER A 67 5.62 1.20 3.10
CA SER A 67 4.29 0.65 2.83
C SER A 67 3.69 1.28 1.57
N GLY A 68 2.79 0.59 0.87
CA GLY A 68 2.10 1.10 -0.32
C GLY A 68 0.84 1.91 0.00
N ARG A 69 0.78 2.59 1.15
CA ARG A 69 -0.41 3.32 1.65
C ARG A 69 -0.53 4.77 1.18
N CYS A 70 0.21 5.19 0.14
CA CYS A 70 0.21 6.58 -0.36
C CYS A 70 -1.21 7.14 -0.58
N TRP A 71 -2.11 6.34 -1.12
CA TRP A 71 -3.49 6.71 -1.38
C TRP A 71 -4.30 6.98 -0.09
N LEU A 72 -4.04 6.23 0.99
CA LEU A 72 -4.65 6.49 2.32
C LEU A 72 -4.07 7.76 2.94
N PHE A 73 -2.76 7.95 2.88
CA PHE A 73 -2.11 9.16 3.37
C PHE A 73 -2.63 10.40 2.64
N ALA A 74 -2.73 10.36 1.31
CA ALA A 74 -3.28 11.46 0.51
C ALA A 74 -4.73 11.78 0.91
N THR A 75 -5.59 10.75 1.01
CA THR A 75 -7.01 10.91 1.38
C THR A 75 -7.15 11.50 2.79
N LEU A 76 -6.44 10.96 3.77
CA LEU A 76 -6.57 11.40 5.15
C LEU A 76 -5.96 12.79 5.39
N ASN A 77 -4.91 13.15 4.65
CA ASN A 77 -4.37 14.52 4.65
C ASN A 77 -5.38 15.53 4.09
N LEU A 78 -6.16 15.17 3.08
CA LEU A 78 -7.24 16.04 2.60
C LEU A 78 -8.31 16.28 3.67
N PHE A 79 -8.76 15.23 4.38
CA PHE A 79 -9.74 15.36 5.46
C PHE A 79 -9.19 16.06 6.71
N ARG A 80 -7.90 15.92 6.96
CA ARG A 80 -7.19 16.59 8.06
C ARG A 80 -7.39 18.09 8.06
N VAL A 81 -7.40 18.74 6.88
CA VAL A 81 -7.63 20.19 6.71
C VAL A 81 -8.95 20.61 7.36
N GLY A 82 -10.04 19.96 6.98
CA GLY A 82 -11.37 20.26 7.51
C GLY A 82 -11.50 19.98 9.00
N ALA A 83 -10.91 18.87 9.45
CA ALA A 83 -10.92 18.49 10.85
C ALA A 83 -10.16 19.51 11.73
N MET A 84 -8.97 19.90 11.33
CA MET A 84 -8.15 20.88 12.05
C MET A 84 -8.84 22.24 12.13
N LYS A 85 -9.43 22.70 11.02
CA LYS A 85 -10.19 23.95 11.00
C LYS A 85 -11.40 23.92 11.92
N LYS A 86 -12.20 22.82 11.87
CA LYS A 86 -13.43 22.67 12.66
C LYS A 86 -13.16 22.56 14.16
N MET A 87 -12.04 21.94 14.54
CA MET A 87 -11.68 21.70 15.95
C MET A 87 -10.61 22.66 16.47
N ASN A 88 -10.27 23.69 15.71
CA ASN A 88 -9.25 24.68 16.04
C ASN A 88 -7.91 24.06 16.43
N LEU A 89 -7.48 22.98 15.72
CA LEU A 89 -6.26 22.24 16.08
C LEU A 89 -5.03 22.82 15.38
N LYS A 90 -3.91 22.89 16.12
CA LYS A 90 -2.60 23.26 15.58
C LYS A 90 -2.02 22.14 14.74
N GLU A 91 -2.12 20.92 15.24
CA GLU A 91 -1.69 19.69 14.56
C GLU A 91 -2.69 18.57 14.81
N PHE A 92 -2.87 17.74 13.79
CA PHE A 92 -3.72 16.57 13.87
C PHE A 92 -3.39 15.58 12.76
N GLU A 93 -3.52 14.29 13.05
CA GLU A 93 -3.51 13.24 12.05
C GLU A 93 -4.64 12.23 12.35
N PHE A 94 -5.33 11.80 11.30
CA PHE A 94 -6.11 10.57 11.36
C PHE A 94 -5.19 9.35 11.33
N SER A 95 -5.62 8.25 11.91
CA SER A 95 -4.89 6.99 11.88
C SER A 95 -4.96 6.36 10.48
N GLN A 96 -3.84 6.34 9.80
CA GLN A 96 -3.68 5.61 8.53
C GLN A 96 -3.64 4.10 8.77
N ALA A 97 -3.11 3.68 9.92
CA ALA A 97 -3.07 2.27 10.31
C ALA A 97 -4.47 1.68 10.53
N HIS A 98 -5.42 2.48 11.06
CA HIS A 98 -6.82 2.06 11.23
C HIS A 98 -7.48 1.72 9.89
N ILE A 99 -7.43 2.64 8.93
CA ILE A 99 -8.03 2.41 7.61
C ILE A 99 -7.28 1.30 6.85
N HIS A 100 -5.97 1.18 7.05
CA HIS A 100 -5.19 0.09 6.47
C HIS A 100 -5.59 -1.29 7.01
N PHE A 101 -5.90 -1.42 8.30
CA PHE A 101 -6.44 -2.65 8.87
C PHE A 101 -7.72 -3.08 8.14
N TRP A 102 -8.67 -2.17 8.02
CA TRP A 102 -9.94 -2.44 7.35
C TRP A 102 -9.78 -2.69 5.86
N ASP A 103 -8.86 -1.99 5.18
CA ASP A 103 -8.53 -2.27 3.78
C ASP A 103 -8.08 -3.73 3.60
N LYS A 104 -7.15 -4.20 4.44
CA LYS A 104 -6.67 -5.57 4.36
C LYS A 104 -7.77 -6.59 4.65
N PHE A 105 -8.61 -6.34 5.63
CA PHE A 105 -9.70 -7.24 6.00
C PHE A 105 -10.77 -7.32 4.91
N GLU A 106 -11.22 -6.18 4.37
CA GLU A 106 -12.21 -6.11 3.30
C GLU A 106 -11.71 -6.71 1.98
N ARG A 107 -10.46 -6.46 1.62
CA ARG A 107 -9.84 -7.09 0.43
C ARG A 107 -9.73 -8.59 0.57
N SER A 108 -9.38 -9.06 1.75
CA SER A 108 -9.33 -10.51 2.01
C SER A 108 -10.69 -11.15 1.81
N ASN A 109 -11.74 -10.54 2.36
CA ASN A 109 -13.11 -10.99 2.16
C ASN A 109 -13.51 -10.96 0.68
N HIS A 110 -13.25 -9.85 -0.01
CA HIS A 110 -13.57 -9.72 -1.44
C HIS A 110 -12.85 -10.77 -2.29
N PHE A 111 -11.57 -11.00 -2.03
CA PHE A 111 -10.81 -12.04 -2.75
C PHE A 111 -11.43 -13.42 -2.56
N LEU A 112 -11.77 -13.81 -1.32
CA LEU A 112 -12.35 -15.12 -1.05
C LEU A 112 -13.77 -15.28 -1.65
N GLU A 113 -14.59 -14.21 -1.62
CA GLU A 113 -15.88 -14.21 -2.33
C GLU A 113 -15.67 -14.41 -3.83
N THR A 114 -14.74 -13.68 -4.43
CA THR A 114 -14.44 -13.81 -5.86
C THR A 114 -13.96 -15.23 -6.21
N MET A 115 -13.19 -15.88 -5.33
CA MET A 115 -12.76 -17.27 -5.53
C MET A 115 -13.93 -18.26 -5.49
N ILE A 116 -14.95 -18.00 -4.66
CA ILE A 116 -16.19 -18.79 -4.63
C ILE A 116 -17.00 -18.55 -5.91
N GLU A 117 -17.22 -17.28 -6.25
CA GLU A 117 -18.02 -16.86 -7.44
C GLU A 117 -17.44 -17.36 -8.78
N THR A 118 -16.12 -17.52 -8.83
CA THR A 118 -15.42 -17.98 -10.04
C THR A 118 -14.97 -19.43 -9.98
N SER A 119 -15.57 -20.21 -9.11
CA SER A 119 -15.19 -21.62 -8.89
C SER A 119 -15.43 -22.54 -10.10
N ASP A 120 -16.34 -22.16 -10.98
CA ASP A 120 -16.61 -22.84 -12.25
C ASP A 120 -15.49 -22.68 -13.29
N ARG A 121 -14.56 -21.74 -13.09
CA ARG A 121 -13.45 -21.50 -14.01
C ARG A 121 -12.25 -22.38 -13.65
N PRO A 122 -11.52 -22.93 -14.62
CA PRO A 122 -10.34 -23.73 -14.36
C PRO A 122 -9.18 -22.89 -13.77
N TYR A 123 -8.20 -23.53 -13.14
CA TYR A 123 -7.05 -22.83 -12.53
C TYR A 123 -6.14 -22.12 -13.55
N ASP A 124 -6.11 -22.56 -14.80
CA ASP A 124 -5.39 -21.94 -15.90
C ASP A 124 -6.17 -20.81 -16.60
N ASP A 125 -7.41 -20.52 -16.14
CA ASP A 125 -8.13 -19.32 -16.57
C ASP A 125 -7.32 -18.07 -16.25
N ARG A 126 -7.22 -17.17 -17.24
CA ARG A 126 -6.44 -15.94 -17.13
C ARG A 126 -6.85 -15.05 -15.94
N THR A 127 -8.15 -14.99 -15.64
CA THR A 127 -8.68 -14.20 -14.51
C THR A 127 -8.27 -14.83 -13.19
N ILE A 128 -8.40 -16.16 -13.06
CA ILE A 128 -8.00 -16.90 -11.85
C ILE A 128 -6.51 -16.75 -11.60
N HIS A 129 -5.69 -16.90 -12.63
CA HIS A 129 -4.25 -16.70 -12.53
C HIS A 129 -3.91 -15.27 -12.07
N PHE A 130 -4.58 -14.26 -12.62
CA PHE A 130 -4.39 -12.85 -12.23
C PHE A 130 -4.75 -12.63 -10.74
N LEU A 131 -5.90 -13.13 -10.29
CA LEU A 131 -6.34 -12.99 -8.90
C LEU A 131 -5.37 -13.68 -7.92
N LEU A 132 -4.92 -14.88 -8.25
CA LEU A 132 -3.97 -15.64 -7.41
C LEU A 132 -2.56 -15.07 -7.43
N SER A 133 -2.15 -14.32 -8.46
CA SER A 133 -0.82 -13.72 -8.55
C SER A 133 -0.59 -12.68 -7.45
N ASP A 134 -1.58 -11.84 -7.16
CA ASP A 134 -1.53 -10.84 -6.10
C ASP A 134 -2.87 -10.69 -5.38
N PRO A 135 -3.21 -11.62 -4.46
CA PRO A 135 -4.49 -11.63 -3.74
C PRO A 135 -4.76 -10.36 -2.93
N ILE A 136 -3.70 -9.72 -2.45
CA ILE A 136 -3.78 -8.56 -1.57
C ILE A 136 -2.58 -7.64 -1.76
N GLY A 137 -2.81 -6.48 -2.37
CA GLY A 137 -1.82 -5.41 -2.52
C GLY A 137 -2.05 -4.27 -1.52
N ASP A 138 -1.13 -3.32 -1.45
CA ASP A 138 -1.25 -2.12 -0.59
C ASP A 138 -1.90 -0.94 -1.31
N GLY A 139 -1.77 -0.87 -2.64
CA GLY A 139 -2.26 0.22 -3.46
C GLY A 139 -3.79 0.33 -3.47
N GLY A 140 -4.32 1.51 -3.75
CA GLY A 140 -5.76 1.72 -3.85
C GLY A 140 -6.10 3.06 -4.47
N GLN A 141 -7.40 3.34 -4.58
CA GLN A 141 -7.95 4.51 -5.24
C GLN A 141 -8.90 5.27 -4.31
N TRP A 142 -9.26 6.48 -4.70
CA TRP A 142 -10.16 7.36 -3.96
C TRP A 142 -11.46 6.69 -3.53
N ASN A 143 -12.17 6.04 -4.45
CA ASN A 143 -13.45 5.40 -4.13
C ASN A 143 -13.32 4.29 -3.09
N MET A 144 -12.20 3.55 -3.09
CA MET A 144 -11.93 2.53 -2.09
C MET A 144 -11.72 3.17 -0.71
N ALA A 145 -10.94 4.24 -0.63
CA ALA A 145 -10.76 4.99 0.62
C ALA A 145 -12.09 5.52 1.15
N MET A 146 -12.92 6.10 0.28
CA MET A 146 -14.23 6.63 0.65
C MET A 146 -15.18 5.54 1.18
N ASN A 147 -15.16 4.36 0.59
CA ASN A 147 -15.98 3.24 1.05
C ASN A 147 -15.53 2.75 2.42
N LEU A 148 -14.22 2.65 2.65
CA LEU A 148 -13.67 2.29 3.96
C LEU A 148 -14.02 3.32 5.02
N VAL A 149 -13.88 4.60 4.73
CA VAL A 149 -14.24 5.69 5.64
C VAL A 149 -15.72 5.69 5.98
N ARG A 150 -16.60 5.47 5.00
CA ARG A 150 -18.05 5.39 5.24
C ARG A 150 -18.44 4.20 6.09
N LYS A 151 -17.79 3.06 5.89
CA LYS A 151 -18.13 1.80 6.59
C LYS A 151 -17.54 1.73 8.00
N HIS A 152 -16.29 2.15 8.16
CA HIS A 152 -15.50 1.93 9.39
C HIS A 152 -15.16 3.21 10.15
N GLY A 153 -15.51 4.37 9.59
CA GLY A 153 -15.22 5.66 10.22
C GLY A 153 -13.74 6.03 10.22
N LEU A 154 -13.43 7.10 10.92
CA LEU A 154 -12.08 7.60 11.13
C LEU A 154 -11.79 7.75 12.61
N VAL A 155 -10.56 7.45 13.00
CA VAL A 155 -10.08 7.63 14.36
C VAL A 155 -8.83 8.52 14.38
N PRO A 156 -8.58 9.28 15.45
CA PRO A 156 -7.33 10.00 15.63
C PRO A 156 -6.15 9.03 15.68
N LYS A 157 -4.98 9.46 15.22
CA LYS A 157 -3.75 8.65 15.26
C LYS A 157 -3.38 8.20 16.66
N SER A 158 -3.71 9.00 17.69
CA SER A 158 -3.49 8.65 19.10
C SER A 158 -4.35 7.49 19.58
N ALA A 159 -5.56 7.30 19.00
CA ALA A 159 -6.45 6.20 19.35
C ALA A 159 -6.07 4.87 18.68
N TYR A 160 -5.40 4.93 17.53
CA TYR A 160 -4.87 3.76 16.84
C TYR A 160 -3.54 4.12 16.16
N PRO A 161 -2.43 4.00 16.89
CA PRO A 161 -1.11 4.43 16.42
C PRO A 161 -0.52 3.47 15.38
N GLU A 162 0.52 3.93 14.69
CA GLU A 162 1.30 3.09 13.78
C GLU A 162 1.99 1.96 14.54
N SER A 163 1.95 0.75 13.98
CA SER A 163 2.76 -0.39 14.38
C SER A 163 4.03 -0.50 13.53
N PHE A 164 4.95 -1.38 13.89
CA PHE A 164 6.09 -1.70 13.04
C PHE A 164 5.62 -2.25 11.67
N SER A 165 4.65 -3.15 11.68
CA SER A 165 4.11 -3.77 10.46
C SER A 165 3.32 -2.81 9.59
N SER A 166 2.63 -1.80 10.15
CA SER A 166 1.98 -0.77 9.34
C SER A 166 2.99 0.10 8.58
N GLY A 167 4.15 0.38 9.19
CA GLY A 167 5.25 1.09 8.55
C GLY A 167 6.14 0.22 7.64
N ASN A 168 6.00 -1.10 7.66
CA ASN A 168 6.73 -2.05 6.82
C ASN A 168 5.86 -3.29 6.54
N THR A 169 5.01 -3.19 5.52
CA THR A 169 3.92 -4.14 5.25
C THR A 169 4.37 -5.45 4.61
N ARG A 170 5.64 -5.59 4.20
CA ARG A 170 6.14 -6.71 3.41
C ARG A 170 5.79 -8.08 4.02
N TRP A 171 6.16 -8.30 5.29
CA TRP A 171 5.98 -9.60 5.94
C TRP A 171 4.52 -9.93 6.22
N MET A 172 3.75 -8.95 6.70
CA MET A 172 2.33 -9.12 6.91
C MET A 172 1.61 -9.48 5.59
N ASN A 173 1.90 -8.75 4.50
CA ASN A 173 1.32 -9.03 3.19
C ASN A 173 1.71 -10.41 2.66
N MET A 174 2.93 -10.88 2.92
CA MET A 174 3.36 -12.22 2.54
C MET A 174 2.52 -13.29 3.24
N ILE A 175 2.36 -13.20 4.55
CA ILE A 175 1.54 -14.12 5.34
C ILE A 175 0.08 -14.09 4.89
N LEU A 176 -0.48 -12.90 4.63
CA LEU A 176 -1.85 -12.77 4.14
C LEU A 176 -2.02 -13.37 2.75
N LYS A 177 -1.05 -13.21 1.84
CA LYS A 177 -1.09 -13.84 0.51
C LYS A 177 -1.06 -15.36 0.60
N ASP A 178 -0.25 -15.92 1.49
CA ASP A 178 -0.14 -17.36 1.64
C ASP A 178 -1.44 -17.98 2.20
N ILE A 179 -2.03 -17.37 3.24
CA ILE A 179 -3.30 -17.87 3.79
C ILE A 179 -4.46 -17.69 2.79
N LEU A 180 -4.49 -16.60 2.03
CA LEU A 180 -5.53 -16.36 1.02
C LEU A 180 -5.45 -17.37 -0.13
N ARG A 181 -4.25 -17.69 -0.63
CA ARG A 181 -4.06 -18.71 -1.66
C ARG A 181 -4.43 -20.10 -1.18
N SER A 182 -3.99 -20.48 0.03
CA SER A 182 -4.37 -21.75 0.65
C SER A 182 -5.89 -21.85 0.80
N THR A 183 -6.52 -20.81 1.34
CA THR A 183 -7.98 -20.76 1.51
C THR A 183 -8.72 -20.85 0.18
N ALA A 184 -8.24 -20.14 -0.86
CA ALA A 184 -8.84 -20.23 -2.20
C ALA A 184 -8.82 -21.67 -2.72
N SER A 185 -7.71 -22.40 -2.56
CA SER A 185 -7.60 -23.82 -2.94
C SER A 185 -8.55 -24.69 -2.12
N GLU A 186 -8.64 -24.46 -0.81
CA GLU A 186 -9.53 -25.22 0.08
C GLU A 186 -11.01 -25.00 -0.28
N LEU A 187 -11.42 -23.75 -0.54
CA LEU A 187 -12.80 -23.41 -0.93
C LEU A 187 -13.17 -24.10 -2.27
N ARG A 188 -12.29 -24.05 -3.25
CA ARG A 188 -12.54 -24.70 -4.55
C ARG A 188 -12.62 -26.22 -4.39
N ALA A 189 -11.77 -26.84 -3.59
CA ALA A 189 -11.84 -28.29 -3.31
C ALA A 189 -13.15 -28.67 -2.60
N LEU A 190 -13.68 -27.84 -1.70
CA LEU A 190 -14.99 -28.05 -1.08
C LEU A 190 -16.11 -27.98 -2.11
N ILE A 191 -16.08 -27.02 -3.01
CA ILE A 191 -17.06 -26.87 -4.09
C ILE A 191 -16.99 -28.08 -5.03
N ASP A 192 -15.81 -28.46 -5.49
CA ASP A 192 -15.59 -29.61 -6.39
C ASP A 192 -16.05 -30.93 -5.76
N SER A 193 -15.98 -31.05 -4.43
CA SER A 193 -16.49 -32.22 -3.69
C SER A 193 -17.99 -32.20 -3.46
N GLY A 194 -18.71 -31.20 -3.98
CA GLY A 194 -20.16 -31.07 -3.86
C GLY A 194 -20.65 -30.65 -2.48
N LYS A 195 -19.83 -29.98 -1.67
CA LYS A 195 -20.28 -29.41 -0.40
C LYS A 195 -21.34 -28.32 -0.63
N ASN A 196 -22.28 -28.23 0.32
CA ASN A 196 -23.32 -27.21 0.25
C ASN A 196 -22.77 -25.80 0.54
N ASP A 197 -23.52 -24.78 0.17
CA ASP A 197 -23.11 -23.37 0.35
C ASP A 197 -22.85 -23.04 1.82
N SER A 198 -23.61 -23.57 2.77
CA SER A 198 -23.41 -23.36 4.20
C SER A 198 -22.04 -23.85 4.67
N ASP A 199 -21.59 -25.02 4.23
CA ASP A 199 -20.29 -25.56 4.59
C ASP A 199 -19.15 -24.70 4.02
N ILE A 200 -19.31 -24.24 2.76
CA ILE A 200 -18.35 -23.37 2.09
C ILE A 200 -18.24 -22.03 2.83
N ARG A 201 -19.38 -21.39 3.16
CA ARG A 201 -19.43 -20.13 3.91
C ARG A 201 -18.84 -20.28 5.30
N ASN A 202 -19.16 -21.33 6.03
CA ASN A 202 -18.61 -21.61 7.35
C ASN A 202 -17.08 -21.76 7.29
N HIS A 203 -16.57 -22.44 6.27
CA HIS A 203 -15.11 -22.55 6.09
C HIS A 203 -14.47 -21.19 5.82
N LYS A 204 -15.05 -20.38 4.92
CA LYS A 204 -14.59 -19.01 4.65
C LYS A 204 -14.57 -18.18 5.93
N GLU A 205 -15.66 -18.17 6.71
CA GLU A 205 -15.74 -17.38 7.94
C GLU A 205 -14.68 -17.79 8.97
N LYS A 206 -14.40 -19.09 9.09
CA LYS A 206 -13.29 -19.57 9.93
C LYS A 206 -11.95 -18.99 9.46
N ARG A 207 -11.69 -18.98 8.16
CA ARG A 207 -10.46 -18.41 7.59
C ARG A 207 -10.41 -16.89 7.72
N MET A 208 -11.53 -16.20 7.62
CA MET A 208 -11.62 -14.76 7.92
C MET A 208 -11.28 -14.46 9.38
N SER A 209 -11.66 -15.32 10.32
CA SER A 209 -11.26 -15.22 11.73
C SER A 209 -9.73 -15.38 11.89
N ASP A 210 -9.09 -16.30 11.16
CA ASP A 210 -7.63 -16.44 11.15
C ASP A 210 -6.95 -15.16 10.60
N ILE A 211 -7.49 -14.59 9.51
CA ILE A 211 -7.02 -13.34 8.92
C ILE A 211 -7.17 -12.16 9.89
N TRP A 212 -8.31 -12.05 10.57
CA TRP A 212 -8.52 -11.07 11.63
C TRP A 212 -7.44 -11.17 12.70
N ARG A 213 -7.18 -12.36 13.18
CA ARG A 213 -6.14 -12.63 14.20
C ARG A 213 -4.75 -12.19 13.71
N ILE A 214 -4.39 -12.49 12.45
CA ILE A 214 -3.12 -12.07 11.85
C ILE A 214 -3.04 -10.54 11.83
N LEU A 215 -4.10 -9.87 11.37
CA LEU A 215 -4.15 -8.41 11.33
C LEU A 215 -4.04 -7.79 12.72
N CYS A 216 -4.71 -8.34 13.74
CA CYS A 216 -4.61 -7.87 15.12
C CYS A 216 -3.17 -8.04 15.67
N ILE A 217 -2.49 -9.15 15.36
CA ILE A 217 -1.10 -9.38 15.77
C ILE A 217 -0.15 -8.35 15.15
N HIS A 218 -0.36 -7.99 13.88
CA HIS A 218 0.51 -7.09 13.15
C HIS A 218 0.20 -5.61 13.36
N LEU A 219 -1.06 -5.25 13.45
CA LEU A 219 -1.52 -3.86 13.42
C LEU A 219 -2.16 -3.39 14.74
N GLY A 220 -2.48 -4.32 15.64
CA GLY A 220 -3.30 -4.08 16.82
C GLY A 220 -4.79 -4.29 16.54
N THR A 221 -5.60 -4.36 17.62
CA THR A 221 -7.05 -4.50 17.49
C THR A 221 -7.68 -3.13 17.28
N PRO A 222 -8.51 -2.92 16.23
CA PRO A 222 -9.22 -1.66 16.04
C PRO A 222 -10.11 -1.33 17.22
N PRO A 223 -10.12 -0.11 17.72
CA PRO A 223 -10.96 0.28 18.85
C PRO A 223 -12.43 0.37 18.43
N GLU A 224 -13.32 -0.21 19.23
CA GLU A 224 -14.77 -0.01 19.09
C GLU A 224 -15.20 1.35 19.65
N LYS A 225 -14.55 1.77 20.72
CA LYS A 225 -14.76 3.05 21.41
C LYS A 225 -13.41 3.57 21.88
N PHE A 226 -13.26 4.87 21.93
CA PHE A 226 -12.08 5.52 22.47
C PHE A 226 -12.44 6.86 23.10
N ASP A 227 -11.77 7.21 24.18
CA ASP A 227 -11.77 8.56 24.74
C ASP A 227 -10.70 9.38 24.04
N TRP A 228 -11.10 10.48 23.41
CA TRP A 228 -10.17 11.38 22.79
C TRP A 228 -10.11 12.70 23.52
N GLN A 229 -8.91 13.11 23.87
CA GLN A 229 -8.62 14.35 24.57
C GLN A 229 -7.64 15.16 23.73
N TRP A 230 -7.89 16.47 23.64
CA TRP A 230 -6.99 17.36 22.89
C TRP A 230 -7.01 18.77 23.47
N ARG A 231 -5.99 19.55 23.14
CA ARG A 231 -5.98 21.00 23.34
C ARG A 231 -6.03 21.68 21.98
N ASP A 232 -6.82 22.72 21.88
CA ASP A 232 -6.90 23.52 20.68
C ASP A 232 -5.81 24.61 20.61
N LYS A 233 -5.85 25.48 19.58
CA LYS A 233 -4.89 26.58 19.40
C LYS A 233 -4.93 27.60 20.55
N ASP A 234 -6.07 27.74 21.19
CA ASP A 234 -6.31 28.65 22.30
C ASP A 234 -5.96 28.01 23.65
N ASN A 235 -5.39 26.80 23.61
CA ASN A 235 -4.99 25.98 24.77
C ASN A 235 -6.17 25.50 25.63
N GLU A 236 -7.38 25.55 25.10
CA GLU A 236 -8.56 24.99 25.75
C GLU A 236 -8.57 23.46 25.69
N PHE A 237 -8.98 22.83 26.79
CA PHE A 237 -9.02 21.37 26.91
C PHE A 237 -10.40 20.86 26.45
N HIS A 238 -10.37 19.83 25.61
CA HIS A 238 -11.54 19.15 25.08
C HIS A 238 -11.46 17.65 25.32
N ARG A 239 -12.61 17.01 25.55
CA ARG A 239 -12.76 15.55 25.67
C ARG A 239 -14.00 15.09 24.91
N ARG A 240 -13.89 13.96 24.25
CA ARG A 240 -15.00 13.35 23.51
C ARG A 240 -14.93 11.86 23.54
#